data_38c0ef37289439151ff2b386ce6c8ab8
#
_entry.id   38c0ef37289439151ff2b386ce6c8ab8
#
_cell.length_a   1.000
_cell.length_b   1.000
_cell.length_c   1.000
_cell.angle_alpha   90.00
_cell.angle_beta   90.00
_cell.angle_gamma   90.00
#
_symmetry.space_group_name_H-M   'P 1'
#
loop_
_entity.id
_entity.type
_entity.pdbx_description
1 polymer ?
#
loop_
_entity_poly.entity_id
_entity_poly.type
_entity_poly.pdbx_seq_one_letter_code
_entity_poly.pdbx_strand_id
1 'polypeptide(L)'
;RWARSGDALTLDPHSQNEGPTHTVRHQMYEPLIIRDTTGAFEAALATDWAPSADDPNVWVFNLRQGVKYHDGADFTAEDVVFRINRAKQPNSDMKELINSIVEVRAVDDHTVEIVTDGPNPILPANLTDLFIMDKGWTEANNTVDVQDFEGGEITFATTNVNGTGPYKLVSREPDVK
;
A
#
# COMPACT_ATOMS: atom_id res chain seq x y z
N ARG A 1 -20.94 14.95 6.25
CA ARG A 1 -19.81 15.80 5.84
C ARG A 1 -18.68 15.62 6.83
N TRP A 2 -17.48 15.49 6.31
CA TRP A 2 -16.26 15.35 7.10
C TRP A 2 -15.37 16.55 6.79
N ALA A 3 -14.87 17.24 7.82
CA ALA A 3 -13.99 18.38 7.70
C ALA A 3 -12.63 18.06 8.31
N ARG A 4 -11.57 18.58 7.72
CA ARG A 4 -10.18 18.39 8.11
C ARG A 4 -9.36 19.67 7.91
N SER A 5 -8.16 19.72 8.49
CA SER A 5 -7.30 20.90 8.50
C SER A 5 -6.56 21.15 7.18
N GLY A 6 -6.51 20.17 6.29
CA GLY A 6 -5.81 20.25 5.01
C GLY A 6 -6.39 19.31 3.97
N ASP A 7 -6.11 19.56 2.69
CA ASP A 7 -6.44 18.64 1.61
C ASP A 7 -5.32 17.61 1.38
N ALA A 8 -5.64 16.48 0.73
CA ALA A 8 -4.62 15.53 0.29
C ALA A 8 -3.81 16.16 -0.84
N LEU A 9 -2.50 16.05 -0.80
CA LEU A 9 -1.62 16.54 -1.87
C LEU A 9 -1.80 15.68 -3.14
N THR A 10 -1.92 14.40 -2.96
CA THR A 10 -2.11 13.41 -4.03
C THR A 10 -2.94 12.23 -3.55
N LEU A 11 -3.50 11.45 -4.46
CA LEU A 11 -4.11 10.16 -4.13
C LEU A 11 -3.18 8.97 -4.47
N ASP A 12 -2.01 9.22 -5.09
CA ASP A 12 -0.97 8.21 -5.25
C ASP A 12 -0.48 7.74 -3.87
N PRO A 13 -0.66 6.46 -3.50
CA PRO A 13 -0.38 5.99 -2.15
C PRO A 13 1.12 5.92 -1.81
N HIS A 14 2.01 6.16 -2.77
CA HIS A 14 3.46 6.05 -2.57
C HIS A 14 4.21 7.38 -2.64
N SER A 15 3.60 8.41 -3.23
CA SER A 15 4.27 9.65 -3.56
C SER A 15 4.49 10.57 -2.36
N GLN A 16 3.56 10.61 -1.40
CA GLN A 16 3.62 11.52 -0.26
C GLN A 16 3.28 10.82 1.06
N ASN A 17 3.86 11.28 2.17
CA ASN A 17 3.69 10.67 3.51
C ASN A 17 3.21 11.68 4.57
N GLU A 18 2.45 12.70 4.17
CA GLU A 18 1.92 13.69 5.13
C GLU A 18 0.51 13.30 5.62
N GLY A 19 0.14 13.76 6.82
CA GLY A 19 -1.04 13.33 7.55
C GLY A 19 -2.38 13.51 6.81
N PRO A 20 -2.69 14.67 6.20
CA PRO A 20 -3.93 14.87 5.44
C PRO A 20 -4.10 13.88 4.28
N THR A 21 -3.07 13.62 3.49
CA THR A 21 -3.07 12.63 2.40
C THR A 21 -3.25 11.22 2.95
N HIS A 22 -2.49 10.86 4.01
CA HIS A 22 -2.58 9.56 4.67
C HIS A 22 -4.00 9.26 5.15
N THR A 23 -4.64 10.23 5.81
CA THR A 23 -6.01 10.09 6.30
C THR A 23 -7.03 9.81 5.19
N VAL A 24 -6.86 10.41 4.02
CA VAL A 24 -7.74 10.17 2.86
C VAL A 24 -7.50 8.79 2.26
N ARG A 25 -6.23 8.41 2.12
CA ARG A 25 -5.85 7.10 1.56
C ARG A 25 -6.40 5.93 2.37
N HIS A 26 -6.40 6.02 3.69
CA HIS A 26 -7.02 5.02 4.58
C HIS A 26 -8.50 4.75 4.33
N GLN A 27 -9.20 5.65 3.67
CA GLN A 27 -10.61 5.44 3.32
C GLN A 27 -10.79 4.63 2.04
N MET A 28 -9.77 4.58 1.19
CA MET A 28 -9.86 4.04 -0.17
C MET A 28 -8.92 2.86 -0.43
N TYR A 29 -7.83 2.77 0.33
CA TYR A 29 -6.84 1.68 0.25
C TYR A 29 -6.74 0.96 1.59
N GLU A 30 -6.27 -0.28 1.56
CA GLU A 30 -5.93 -1.05 2.76
C GLU A 30 -4.46 -1.51 2.69
N PRO A 31 -3.77 -1.55 3.85
CA PRO A 31 -2.47 -2.22 3.98
C PRO A 31 -2.64 -3.72 4.26
N LEU A 32 -1.55 -4.46 4.36
CA LEU A 32 -1.58 -5.86 4.80
C LEU A 32 -2.03 -6.00 6.26
N ILE A 33 -1.59 -5.09 7.11
CA ILE A 33 -1.77 -5.09 8.57
C ILE A 33 -2.20 -3.69 8.99
N ILE A 34 -3.08 -3.58 9.96
CA ILE A 34 -3.44 -2.31 10.60
C ILE A 34 -3.07 -2.34 12.10
N ARG A 35 -3.20 -1.20 12.77
CA ARG A 35 -3.17 -1.13 14.23
C ARG A 35 -4.57 -0.81 14.75
N ASP A 36 -4.96 -1.50 15.80
CA ASP A 36 -6.17 -1.16 16.54
C ASP A 36 -5.98 0.11 17.39
N THR A 37 -7.00 0.51 18.12
CA THR A 37 -6.98 1.69 19.00
C THR A 37 -6.05 1.54 20.20
N THR A 38 -5.57 0.34 20.49
CA THR A 38 -4.59 0.06 21.57
C THR A 38 -3.16 0.05 21.03
N GLY A 39 -2.98 0.08 19.69
CA GLY A 39 -1.71 -0.03 19.00
C GLY A 39 -1.28 -1.47 18.69
N ALA A 40 -2.12 -2.47 18.98
CA ALA A 40 -1.86 -3.85 18.62
C ALA A 40 -2.07 -4.07 17.12
N PHE A 41 -1.32 -5.03 16.55
CA PHE A 41 -1.49 -5.40 15.15
C PHE A 41 -2.78 -6.18 14.94
N GLU A 42 -3.50 -5.81 13.89
CA GLU A 42 -4.75 -6.44 13.49
C GLU A 42 -4.71 -6.80 12.00
N ALA A 43 -5.36 -7.90 11.63
CA ALA A 43 -5.44 -8.38 10.26
C ALA A 43 -6.24 -7.43 9.37
N ALA A 44 -5.68 -7.08 8.20
CA ALA A 44 -6.38 -6.35 7.14
C ALA A 44 -6.40 -7.18 5.85
N LEU A 45 -5.56 -6.89 4.86
CA LEU A 45 -5.43 -7.72 3.66
C LEU A 45 -4.63 -9.02 3.91
N ALA A 46 -3.76 -9.05 4.93
CA ALA A 46 -3.21 -10.31 5.44
C ALA A 46 -4.08 -10.85 6.58
N THR A 47 -4.31 -12.17 6.61
CA THR A 47 -5.04 -12.86 7.67
C THR A 47 -4.15 -13.24 8.82
N ASP A 48 -2.90 -13.55 8.53
CA ASP A 48 -1.83 -13.85 9.48
C ASP A 48 -0.46 -13.61 8.87
N TRP A 49 0.56 -13.52 9.72
CA TRP A 49 1.96 -13.34 9.32
C TRP A 49 2.90 -13.82 10.39
N ALA A 50 4.00 -14.42 9.99
CA ALA A 50 5.05 -14.90 10.89
C ALA A 50 6.42 -14.95 10.19
N PRO A 51 7.52 -14.86 10.94
CA PRO A 51 8.82 -15.28 10.41
C PRO A 51 8.75 -16.76 10.01
N SER A 52 9.43 -17.10 8.92
CA SER A 52 9.60 -18.51 8.50
C SER A 52 10.32 -19.30 9.58
N ALA A 53 9.92 -20.55 9.77
CA ALA A 53 10.61 -21.45 10.70
C ALA A 53 12.02 -21.84 10.21
N ASP A 54 12.26 -21.80 8.90
CA ASP A 54 13.49 -22.24 8.27
C ASP A 54 14.52 -21.10 8.12
N ASP A 55 14.03 -19.84 7.98
CA ASP A 55 14.91 -18.66 7.82
C ASP A 55 14.28 -17.44 8.52
N PRO A 56 14.91 -16.89 9.58
CA PRO A 56 14.40 -15.73 10.32
C PRO A 56 14.42 -14.42 9.52
N ASN A 57 15.06 -14.38 8.36
CA ASN A 57 15.05 -13.24 7.45
C ASN A 57 13.83 -13.25 6.53
N VAL A 58 13.08 -14.34 6.47
CA VAL A 58 11.91 -14.50 5.63
C VAL A 58 10.64 -14.36 6.47
N TRP A 59 9.77 -13.45 6.08
CA TRP A 59 8.42 -13.32 6.62
C TRP A 59 7.41 -13.89 5.63
N VAL A 60 6.51 -14.73 6.13
CA VAL A 60 5.40 -15.30 5.35
C VAL A 60 4.11 -14.58 5.73
N PHE A 61 3.38 -14.09 4.73
CA PHE A 61 2.08 -13.45 4.87
C PHE A 61 1.03 -14.26 4.11
N ASN A 62 -0.01 -14.71 4.81
CA ASN A 62 -1.19 -15.31 4.20
C ASN A 62 -2.23 -14.22 3.92
N LEU A 63 -2.70 -14.13 2.69
CA LEU A 63 -3.58 -13.08 2.23
C LEU A 63 -5.05 -13.48 2.33
N ARG A 64 -5.91 -12.51 2.57
CA ARG A 64 -7.36 -12.67 2.60
C ARG A 64 -7.86 -13.01 1.20
N GLN A 65 -8.63 -14.10 1.08
CA GLN A 65 -9.22 -14.53 -0.17
C GLN A 65 -10.53 -13.79 -0.47
N GLY A 66 -10.86 -13.67 -1.76
CA GLY A 66 -12.11 -13.09 -2.24
C GLY A 66 -12.23 -11.58 -2.08
N VAL A 67 -11.12 -10.88 -1.77
CA VAL A 67 -11.07 -9.43 -1.77
C VAL A 67 -11.09 -8.90 -3.20
N LYS A 68 -11.89 -7.85 -3.43
CA LYS A 68 -12.01 -7.18 -4.72
C LYS A 68 -11.59 -5.72 -4.61
N TYR A 69 -10.89 -5.25 -5.64
CA TYR A 69 -10.70 -3.83 -5.86
C TYR A 69 -12.01 -3.11 -6.23
N HIS A 70 -12.02 -1.80 -6.21
CA HIS A 70 -13.20 -0.99 -6.49
C HIS A 70 -13.80 -1.20 -7.88
N ASP A 71 -12.98 -1.58 -8.87
CA ASP A 71 -13.41 -1.93 -10.23
C ASP A 71 -13.87 -3.39 -10.38
N GLY A 72 -13.66 -4.22 -9.36
CA GLY A 72 -14.06 -5.62 -9.32
C GLY A 72 -12.93 -6.62 -9.62
N ALA A 73 -11.70 -6.17 -9.92
CA ALA A 73 -10.53 -7.03 -10.05
C ALA A 73 -10.23 -7.77 -8.75
N ASP A 74 -9.62 -8.95 -8.84
CA ASP A 74 -9.20 -9.73 -7.67
C ASP A 74 -7.91 -9.17 -7.08
N PHE A 75 -7.86 -9.09 -5.75
CA PHE A 75 -6.62 -8.85 -5.01
C PHE A 75 -5.83 -10.16 -4.89
N THR A 76 -4.55 -10.12 -5.25
CA THR A 76 -3.64 -11.27 -5.22
C THR A 76 -2.26 -10.93 -4.64
N ALA A 77 -1.43 -11.94 -4.45
CA ALA A 77 -0.05 -11.80 -4.02
C ALA A 77 0.81 -10.96 -4.99
N GLU A 78 0.48 -10.99 -6.29
CA GLU A 78 1.17 -10.18 -7.30
C GLU A 78 1.01 -8.67 -7.05
N ASP A 79 -0.13 -8.23 -6.51
CA ASP A 79 -0.33 -6.82 -6.15
C ASP A 79 0.58 -6.39 -5.00
N VAL A 80 0.81 -7.29 -4.04
CA VAL A 80 1.74 -7.06 -2.93
C VAL A 80 3.17 -6.97 -3.44
N VAL A 81 3.58 -7.89 -4.31
CA VAL A 81 4.91 -7.88 -4.95
C VAL A 81 5.10 -6.58 -5.74
N PHE A 82 4.14 -6.24 -6.58
CA PHE A 82 4.14 -4.99 -7.36
C PHE A 82 4.26 -3.77 -6.43
N ARG A 83 3.45 -3.73 -5.39
CA ARG A 83 3.39 -2.63 -4.43
C ARG A 83 4.74 -2.38 -3.75
N ILE A 84 5.38 -3.43 -3.23
CA ILE A 84 6.68 -3.30 -2.54
C ILE A 84 7.75 -2.84 -3.52
N ASN A 85 7.78 -3.38 -4.73
CA ASN A 85 8.73 -2.97 -5.75
C ASN A 85 8.51 -1.52 -6.20
N ARG A 86 7.26 -1.09 -6.36
CA ARG A 86 6.92 0.30 -6.68
C ARG A 86 7.35 1.26 -5.57
N ALA A 87 7.18 0.89 -4.32
CA ALA A 87 7.58 1.71 -3.18
C ALA A 87 9.10 1.92 -3.03
N LYS A 88 9.93 1.10 -3.69
CA LYS A 88 11.39 1.28 -3.75
C LYS A 88 11.84 2.33 -4.76
N GLN A 89 10.95 2.83 -5.61
CA GLN A 89 11.31 3.82 -6.63
C GLN A 89 11.79 5.15 -6.01
N PRO A 90 12.63 5.92 -6.72
CA PRO A 90 13.26 7.13 -6.18
C PRO A 90 12.28 8.17 -5.64
N ASN A 91 11.13 8.36 -6.32
CA ASN A 91 10.12 9.34 -5.98
C ASN A 91 9.16 8.89 -4.86
N SER A 92 9.37 7.71 -4.29
CA SER A 92 8.53 7.19 -3.21
C SER A 92 8.97 7.71 -1.85
N ASP A 93 8.04 8.31 -1.10
CA ASP A 93 8.24 8.64 0.30
C ASP A 93 8.13 7.41 1.23
N MET A 94 7.73 6.25 0.67
CA MET A 94 7.59 5.00 1.43
C MET A 94 8.87 4.17 1.45
N LYS A 95 9.91 4.53 0.69
CA LYS A 95 11.13 3.72 0.53
C LYS A 95 11.86 3.43 1.85
N GLU A 96 11.84 4.36 2.80
CA GLU A 96 12.51 4.17 4.09
C GLU A 96 11.82 3.10 4.96
N LEU A 97 10.51 2.89 4.79
CA LEU A 97 9.76 1.85 5.51
C LEU A 97 10.16 0.44 5.09
N ILE A 98 10.70 0.30 3.88
CA ILE A 98 10.96 -0.98 3.24
C ILE A 98 12.42 -1.18 2.82
N ASN A 99 13.33 -0.32 3.28
CA ASN A 99 14.74 -0.35 2.91
C ASN A 99 15.44 -1.67 3.27
N SER A 100 14.98 -2.35 4.34
CA SER A 100 15.47 -3.67 4.74
C SER A 100 14.96 -4.82 3.86
N ILE A 101 13.94 -4.60 3.03
CA ILE A 101 13.40 -5.65 2.16
C ILE A 101 14.31 -5.82 0.95
N VAL A 102 14.95 -6.99 0.83
CA VAL A 102 15.83 -7.32 -0.29
C VAL A 102 15.07 -8.01 -1.43
N GLU A 103 14.07 -8.83 -1.09
CA GLU A 103 13.24 -9.55 -2.06
C GLU A 103 11.79 -9.65 -1.57
N VAL A 104 10.86 -9.69 -2.50
CA VAL A 104 9.46 -10.04 -2.26
C VAL A 104 9.00 -10.96 -3.37
N ARG A 105 8.29 -12.03 -3.03
CA ARG A 105 7.82 -13.02 -4.00
C ARG A 105 6.45 -13.57 -3.66
N ALA A 106 5.63 -13.77 -4.68
CA ALA A 106 4.40 -14.53 -4.57
C ALA A 106 4.75 -16.03 -4.58
N VAL A 107 4.32 -16.76 -3.55
CA VAL A 107 4.44 -18.22 -3.48
C VAL A 107 3.27 -18.85 -4.25
N ASP A 108 2.09 -18.27 -4.06
CA ASP A 108 0.85 -18.55 -4.77
C ASP A 108 -0.01 -17.29 -4.77
N ASP A 109 -1.27 -17.36 -5.25
CA ASP A 109 -2.16 -16.19 -5.35
C ASP A 109 -2.47 -15.54 -3.98
N HIS A 110 -2.26 -16.25 -2.87
CA HIS A 110 -2.65 -15.79 -1.53
C HIS A 110 -1.53 -15.94 -0.49
N THR A 111 -0.30 -16.20 -0.92
CA THR A 111 0.87 -16.30 -0.03
C THR A 111 2.03 -15.48 -0.56
N VAL A 112 2.54 -14.58 0.28
CA VAL A 112 3.70 -13.74 -0.04
C VAL A 112 4.82 -14.00 0.94
N GLU A 113 6.03 -14.13 0.43
CA GLU A 113 7.25 -14.10 1.21
C GLU A 113 7.99 -12.77 1.02
N ILE A 114 8.38 -12.17 2.14
CA ILE A 114 9.17 -10.94 2.19
C ILE A 114 10.50 -11.27 2.85
N VAL A 115 11.59 -11.11 2.10
CA VAL A 115 12.96 -11.38 2.55
C VAL A 115 13.61 -10.07 2.97
N THR A 116 14.18 -10.04 4.16
CA THR A 116 14.91 -8.89 4.72
C THR A 116 16.41 -9.15 4.77
N ASP A 117 17.22 -8.11 4.84
CA ASP A 117 18.69 -8.15 4.91
C ASP A 117 19.24 -8.67 6.25
N GLY A 118 18.38 -8.94 7.19
CA GLY A 118 18.60 -9.54 8.51
C GLY A 118 17.28 -9.74 9.23
N PRO A 119 17.24 -10.42 10.39
CA PRO A 119 16.02 -10.58 11.18
C PRO A 119 15.40 -9.21 11.50
N ASN A 120 14.18 -8.97 11.03
CA ASN A 120 13.52 -7.68 11.18
C ASN A 120 12.17 -7.78 11.92
N PRO A 121 12.15 -7.70 13.26
CA PRO A 121 10.92 -7.81 14.04
C PRO A 121 9.99 -6.61 13.90
N ILE A 122 10.45 -5.49 13.33
CA ILE A 122 9.63 -4.28 13.11
C ILE A 122 8.99 -4.24 11.73
N LEU A 123 9.27 -5.22 10.84
CA LEU A 123 8.68 -5.27 9.51
C LEU A 123 7.14 -5.16 9.53
N PRO A 124 6.40 -5.88 10.40
CA PRO A 124 4.94 -5.73 10.48
C PRO A 124 4.50 -4.30 10.78
N ALA A 125 5.25 -3.58 11.63
CA ALA A 125 4.96 -2.18 11.93
C ALA A 125 5.10 -1.28 10.70
N ASN A 126 6.15 -1.48 9.92
CA ASN A 126 6.41 -0.69 8.71
C ASN A 126 5.35 -0.94 7.61
N LEU A 127 4.75 -2.13 7.59
CA LEU A 127 3.73 -2.50 6.60
C LEU A 127 2.34 -1.94 6.92
N THR A 128 2.11 -1.35 8.10
CA THR A 128 0.82 -0.74 8.45
C THR A 128 0.50 0.52 7.65
N ASP A 129 1.52 1.18 7.10
CA ASP A 129 1.39 2.41 6.29
C ASP A 129 1.62 2.15 4.79
N LEU A 130 1.76 0.87 4.42
CA LEU A 130 2.06 0.45 3.07
C LEU A 130 0.77 -0.01 2.35
N PHE A 131 0.02 0.94 1.79
CA PHE A 131 -1.25 0.69 1.11
C PHE A 131 -1.07 -0.11 -0.18
N ILE A 132 -1.93 -1.09 -0.42
CA ILE A 132 -1.90 -1.92 -1.61
C ILE A 132 -2.68 -1.25 -2.74
N MET A 133 -2.13 -1.34 -3.95
CA MET A 133 -2.63 -0.77 -5.19
C MET A 133 -2.73 -1.88 -6.23
N ASP A 134 -3.79 -1.90 -7.00
CA ASP A 134 -4.00 -2.86 -8.09
C ASP A 134 -2.93 -2.69 -9.18
N LYS A 135 -2.17 -3.75 -9.43
CA LYS A 135 -1.14 -3.81 -10.46
C LYS A 135 -1.73 -3.59 -11.86
N GLY A 136 -2.80 -4.31 -12.19
CA GLY A 136 -3.41 -4.25 -13.52
C GLY A 136 -4.00 -2.87 -13.83
N TRP A 137 -4.68 -2.26 -12.86
CA TRP A 137 -5.17 -0.89 -12.99
C TRP A 137 -4.04 0.12 -13.16
N THR A 138 -2.96 -0.05 -12.40
CA THR A 138 -1.80 0.84 -12.45
C THR A 138 -1.10 0.79 -13.81
N GLU A 139 -0.92 -0.42 -14.36
CA GLU A 139 -0.36 -0.64 -15.69
C GLU A 139 -1.28 -0.08 -16.79
N ALA A 140 -2.58 -0.36 -16.72
CA ALA A 140 -3.56 0.10 -17.72
C ALA A 140 -3.68 1.63 -17.81
N ASN A 141 -3.37 2.34 -16.70
CA ASN A 141 -3.46 3.80 -16.62
C ASN A 141 -2.09 4.50 -16.69
N ASN A 142 -1.02 3.81 -17.07
CA ASN A 142 0.33 4.35 -17.21
C ASN A 142 0.82 5.09 -15.94
N THR A 143 0.54 4.52 -14.78
CA THR A 143 0.91 5.10 -13.47
C THR A 143 1.76 4.11 -12.64
N VAL A 144 2.57 3.29 -13.33
CA VAL A 144 3.51 2.34 -12.74
C VAL A 144 4.61 3.06 -11.96
N ASP A 145 5.11 4.16 -12.51
CA ASP A 145 6.08 4.99 -11.82
C ASP A 145 5.39 5.82 -10.71
N VAL A 146 6.10 5.98 -9.61
CA VAL A 146 5.62 6.85 -8.53
C VAL A 146 5.71 8.30 -8.99
N GLN A 147 4.63 9.03 -8.79
CA GLN A 147 4.53 10.45 -9.12
C GLN A 147 5.74 11.25 -8.59
N ASP A 148 6.40 12.02 -9.43
CA ASP A 148 7.35 13.04 -9.03
C ASP A 148 6.57 14.30 -8.56
N PHE A 149 6.20 14.27 -7.29
CA PHE A 149 5.42 15.36 -6.69
C PHE A 149 6.24 16.67 -6.62
N GLU A 150 7.52 16.58 -6.29
CA GLU A 150 8.41 17.76 -6.19
C GLU A 150 8.65 18.39 -7.56
N GLY A 151 8.76 17.57 -8.62
CA GLY A 151 8.82 18.01 -10.00
C GLY A 151 7.50 18.54 -10.56
N GLY A 152 6.41 18.46 -9.80
CA GLY A 152 5.08 18.94 -10.22
C GLY A 152 4.39 18.02 -11.22
N GLU A 153 4.78 16.75 -11.27
CA GLU A 153 4.14 15.74 -12.14
C GLU A 153 2.69 15.49 -11.71
N ILE A 154 1.82 15.29 -12.68
CA ILE A 154 0.44 14.82 -12.47
C ILE A 154 0.26 13.51 -13.22
N THR A 155 0.11 12.42 -12.47
CA THR A 155 -0.20 11.08 -13.01
C THR A 155 -1.69 10.78 -12.88
N PHE A 156 -2.13 9.69 -13.47
CA PHE A 156 -3.52 9.23 -13.32
C PHE A 156 -3.85 8.95 -11.83
N ALA A 157 -2.92 8.38 -11.07
CA ALA A 157 -3.08 8.10 -9.63
C ALA A 157 -3.13 9.35 -8.75
N THR A 158 -2.73 10.53 -9.26
CA THR A 158 -2.83 11.79 -8.51
C THR A 158 -4.28 12.13 -8.14
N THR A 159 -5.23 11.79 -9.03
CA THR A 159 -6.65 12.16 -8.90
C THR A 159 -7.62 10.98 -8.99
N ASN A 160 -7.13 9.77 -9.23
CA ASN A 160 -7.93 8.56 -9.36
C ASN A 160 -7.43 7.46 -8.41
N VAL A 161 -8.34 6.57 -8.02
CA VAL A 161 -8.08 5.51 -7.04
C VAL A 161 -8.75 4.21 -7.47
N ASN A 162 -8.02 3.10 -7.39
CA ASN A 162 -8.56 1.75 -7.38
C ASN A 162 -7.95 0.98 -6.19
N GLY A 163 -8.63 0.99 -5.08
CA GLY A 163 -8.21 0.32 -3.84
C GLY A 163 -9.25 -0.70 -3.38
N THR A 164 -9.02 -1.27 -2.21
CA THR A 164 -9.90 -2.26 -1.56
C THR A 164 -10.69 -1.66 -0.39
N GLY A 165 -10.40 -0.40 -0.03
CA GLY A 165 -10.98 0.26 1.13
C GLY A 165 -12.49 0.49 1.04
N PRO A 166 -13.11 0.89 2.17
CA PRO A 166 -14.58 0.95 2.30
C PRO A 166 -15.25 2.04 1.44
N TYR A 167 -14.49 3.00 0.90
CA TYR A 167 -15.04 4.09 0.10
C TYR A 167 -14.43 4.12 -1.30
N LYS A 168 -15.31 4.28 -2.31
CA LYS A 168 -14.93 4.54 -3.70
C LYS A 168 -14.85 6.04 -3.97
N LEU A 169 -13.80 6.46 -4.68
CA LEU A 169 -13.71 7.83 -5.16
C LEU A 169 -14.77 8.09 -6.25
N VAL A 170 -15.54 9.15 -6.10
CA VAL A 170 -16.48 9.62 -7.14
C VAL A 170 -15.82 10.71 -7.97
N SER A 171 -15.23 11.70 -7.31
CA SER A 171 -14.48 12.77 -7.95
C SER A 171 -13.56 13.44 -6.94
N ARG A 172 -12.51 14.08 -7.44
CA ARG A 172 -11.63 14.94 -6.66
C ARG A 172 -11.51 16.30 -7.34
N GLU A 173 -11.80 17.32 -6.55
CA GLU A 173 -11.55 18.71 -6.91
C GLU A 173 -10.55 19.26 -5.86
N PRO A 174 -9.27 19.42 -6.21
CA PRO A 174 -8.27 19.95 -5.28
C PRO A 174 -8.65 21.37 -4.83
N ASP A 175 -8.38 21.68 -3.56
CA ASP A 175 -8.56 23.03 -2.97
C ASP A 175 -10.00 23.58 -2.95
N VAL A 176 -11.01 22.76 -3.21
CA VAL A 176 -12.41 23.15 -3.03
C VAL A 176 -12.76 23.13 -1.53
N LYS A 177 -13.09 24.31 -1.00
CA LYS A 177 -13.45 24.51 0.41
C LYS A 177 -14.95 24.33 0.68
#